data_6a751df57775bc39c6ba8a92a6a5acae
#
_entry.id   6a751df57775bc39c6ba8a92a6a5acae
#
_cell.length_a   1.000
_cell.length_b   1.000
_cell.length_c   1.000
_cell.angle_alpha   90.00
_cell.angle_beta   90.00
_cell.angle_gamma   90.00
#
_symmetry.space_group_name_H-M   'P 1'
#
loop_
_entity.id
_entity.type
_entity.pdbx_description
1 polymer ?
#
loop_
_entity_poly.entity_id
_entity_poly.type
_entity_poly.pdbx_seq_one_letter_code
_entity_poly.pdbx_strand_id
1 'polypeptide(L)'
;MSIIRNVATAGRLSDYFEHWLGTPAESDQKIMRLVEGGLPTRVINHLLERGLTRREVFDVIIPLRTLKHRRSRHQPLSKEESERAVRTARVLARAQAVLGDERTALEWLREPKRRFEGRLPIEMLSTEAGGRLVEQMLLQIDEGMFA
;
A
#
# COMPACT_ATOMS: atom_id res chain seq x y z
N MET A 1 23.63 -5.75 14.94
CA MET A 1 22.23 -5.46 15.29
C MET A 1 21.42 -4.93 14.11
N SER A 2 21.92 -3.92 13.39
CA SER A 2 21.19 -3.37 12.23
C SER A 2 20.99 -4.37 11.09
N ILE A 3 21.97 -5.23 10.81
CA ILE A 3 21.89 -6.24 9.72
C ILE A 3 20.81 -7.27 10.03
N ILE A 4 20.75 -7.78 11.27
CA ILE A 4 19.76 -8.77 11.68
C ILE A 4 18.35 -8.15 11.64
N ARG A 5 18.22 -6.91 12.10
CA ARG A 5 16.96 -6.18 12.08
C ARG A 5 16.46 -5.95 10.65
N ASN A 6 17.37 -5.56 9.75
CA ASN A 6 17.02 -5.33 8.34
C ASN A 6 16.56 -6.60 7.64
N VAL A 7 17.21 -7.74 7.90
CA VAL A 7 16.81 -9.04 7.33
C VAL A 7 15.45 -9.45 7.87
N ALA A 8 15.22 -9.33 9.17
CA ALA A 8 13.94 -9.65 9.78
C ALA A 8 12.82 -8.74 9.26
N THR A 9 13.11 -7.43 9.11
CA THR A 9 12.15 -6.46 8.57
C THR A 9 11.82 -6.77 7.10
N ALA A 10 12.82 -7.14 6.30
CA ALA A 10 12.60 -7.47 4.89
C ALA A 10 11.74 -8.72 4.72
N GLY A 11 11.96 -9.78 5.55
CA GLY A 11 11.15 -11.00 5.53
C GLY A 11 9.70 -10.72 5.91
N ARG A 12 9.50 -9.94 6.97
CA ARG A 12 8.15 -9.53 7.40
C ARG A 12 7.48 -8.62 6.38
N LEU A 13 8.24 -7.77 5.73
CA LEU A 13 7.72 -6.85 4.72
C LEU A 13 7.07 -7.60 3.57
N SER A 14 7.71 -8.65 3.07
CA SER A 14 7.15 -9.49 2.01
C SER A 14 5.84 -10.15 2.45
N ASP A 15 5.82 -10.72 3.66
CA ASP A 15 4.63 -11.36 4.22
C ASP A 15 3.50 -10.34 4.41
N TYR A 16 3.81 -9.17 4.92
CA TYR A 16 2.83 -8.10 5.12
C TYR A 16 2.29 -7.60 3.78
N PHE A 17 3.13 -7.47 2.77
CA PHE A 17 2.72 -7.06 1.44
C PHE A 17 1.70 -8.03 0.84
N GLU A 18 1.99 -9.34 0.87
CA GLU A 18 1.05 -10.36 0.38
C GLU A 18 -0.25 -10.36 1.18
N HIS A 19 -0.14 -10.14 2.48
CA HIS A 19 -1.28 -10.09 3.38
C HIS A 19 -2.22 -8.91 3.05
N TRP A 20 -1.64 -7.74 2.77
CA TRP A 20 -2.43 -6.56 2.37
C TRP A 20 -2.99 -6.70 0.97
N LEU A 21 -2.22 -7.22 0.04
CA LEU A 21 -2.64 -7.36 -1.36
C LEU A 21 -3.63 -8.52 -1.55
N GLY A 22 -3.55 -9.55 -0.73
CA GLY A 22 -4.39 -10.74 -0.85
C GLY A 22 -4.03 -11.61 -2.05
N THR A 23 -2.80 -11.49 -2.55
CA THR A 23 -2.31 -12.24 -3.71
C THR A 23 -0.82 -12.54 -3.50
N PRO A 24 -0.37 -13.78 -3.76
CA PRO A 24 1.05 -14.08 -3.68
C PRO A 24 1.87 -13.23 -4.64
N ALA A 25 2.99 -12.70 -4.15
CA ALA A 25 3.84 -11.81 -4.93
C ALA A 25 5.30 -12.00 -4.48
N GLU A 26 5.90 -13.14 -4.84
CA GLU A 26 7.18 -13.59 -4.34
C GLU A 26 8.37 -12.74 -4.84
N SER A 27 8.20 -12.04 -5.98
CA SER A 27 9.28 -11.27 -6.59
C SER A 27 8.75 -10.03 -7.30
N ASP A 28 9.64 -9.09 -7.54
CA ASP A 28 9.31 -7.89 -8.31
C ASP A 28 8.89 -8.23 -9.74
N GLN A 29 9.47 -9.26 -10.32
CA GLN A 29 9.08 -9.75 -11.65
C GLN A 29 7.64 -10.24 -11.65
N LYS A 30 7.23 -10.96 -10.61
CA LYS A 30 5.86 -11.43 -10.50
C LYS A 30 4.90 -10.26 -10.32
N ILE A 31 5.25 -9.29 -9.48
CA ILE A 31 4.44 -8.08 -9.29
C ILE A 31 4.27 -7.34 -10.61
N MET A 32 5.35 -7.19 -11.37
CA MET A 32 5.31 -6.55 -12.68
C MET A 32 4.32 -7.25 -13.62
N ARG A 33 4.37 -8.58 -13.68
CA ARG A 33 3.45 -9.37 -14.51
C ARG A 33 1.99 -9.25 -14.05
N LEU A 34 1.78 -9.25 -12.73
CA LEU A 34 0.43 -9.07 -12.17
C LEU A 34 -0.14 -7.70 -12.54
N VAL A 35 0.68 -6.66 -12.46
CA VAL A 35 0.27 -5.30 -12.84
C VAL A 35 -0.02 -5.20 -14.33
N GLU A 36 0.83 -5.76 -15.18
CA GLU A 36 0.65 -5.75 -16.62
C GLU A 36 -0.63 -6.47 -17.05
N GLY A 37 -0.93 -7.59 -16.41
CA GLY A 37 -2.14 -8.36 -16.69
C GLY A 37 -3.40 -7.81 -16.02
N GLY A 38 -3.25 -6.92 -15.07
CA GLY A 38 -4.34 -6.38 -14.26
C GLY A 38 -4.67 -7.27 -13.06
N LEU A 39 -4.64 -6.68 -11.87
CA LEU A 39 -5.03 -7.39 -10.65
C LEU A 39 -6.54 -7.68 -10.67
N PRO A 40 -6.97 -8.80 -10.09
CA PRO A 40 -8.40 -9.08 -10.00
C PRO A 40 -9.09 -8.07 -9.06
N THR A 41 -10.35 -7.76 -9.35
CA THR A 41 -11.10 -6.78 -8.55
C THR A 41 -11.28 -7.20 -7.09
N ARG A 42 -11.14 -8.50 -6.78
CA ARG A 42 -11.23 -8.98 -5.39
C ARG A 42 -10.15 -8.38 -4.48
N VAL A 43 -9.06 -7.87 -5.05
CA VAL A 43 -8.02 -7.18 -4.29
C VAL A 43 -8.62 -5.98 -3.55
N ILE A 44 -9.57 -5.29 -4.17
CA ILE A 44 -10.25 -4.14 -3.56
C ILE A 44 -11.05 -4.58 -2.33
N ASN A 45 -11.82 -5.67 -2.45
CA ASN A 45 -12.57 -6.21 -1.32
C ASN A 45 -11.62 -6.59 -0.17
N HIS A 46 -10.50 -7.20 -0.52
CA HIS A 46 -9.52 -7.61 0.47
C HIS A 46 -8.96 -6.43 1.24
N LEU A 47 -8.62 -5.33 0.56
CA LEU A 47 -8.13 -4.11 1.21
C LEU A 47 -9.18 -3.50 2.15
N LEU A 48 -10.45 -3.50 1.73
CA LEU A 48 -11.55 -3.03 2.56
C LEU A 48 -11.71 -3.90 3.82
N GLU A 49 -11.65 -5.22 3.67
CA GLU A 49 -11.73 -6.16 4.79
C GLU A 49 -10.56 -6.01 5.77
N ARG A 50 -9.39 -5.61 5.26
CA ARG A 50 -8.19 -5.40 6.07
C ARG A 50 -8.17 -4.06 6.80
N GLY A 51 -9.10 -3.16 6.54
CA GLY A 51 -9.25 -1.94 7.32
C GLY A 51 -9.22 -0.63 6.56
N LEU A 52 -8.98 -0.63 5.26
CA LEU A 52 -9.13 0.60 4.48
C LEU A 52 -10.61 0.97 4.39
N THR A 53 -10.90 2.26 4.46
CA THR A 53 -12.27 2.75 4.28
C THR A 53 -12.61 2.80 2.80
N ARG A 54 -13.91 2.77 2.50
CA ARG A 54 -14.40 2.95 1.13
C ARG A 54 -13.88 4.24 0.51
N ARG A 55 -13.92 5.33 1.28
CA ARG A 55 -13.42 6.62 0.83
C ARG A 55 -11.95 6.55 0.45
N GLU A 56 -11.14 5.94 1.29
CA GLU A 56 -9.70 5.77 1.01
C GLU A 56 -9.46 5.00 -0.28
N VAL A 57 -10.12 3.87 -0.44
CA VAL A 57 -9.97 3.05 -1.65
C VAL A 57 -10.42 3.80 -2.90
N PHE A 58 -11.58 4.45 -2.83
CA PHE A 58 -12.15 5.09 -4.02
C PHE A 58 -11.46 6.40 -4.39
N ASP A 59 -10.83 7.06 -3.43
CA ASP A 59 -10.04 8.28 -3.71
C ASP A 59 -8.62 7.94 -4.15
N VAL A 60 -8.04 6.86 -3.61
CA VAL A 60 -6.62 6.55 -3.81
C VAL A 60 -6.39 5.55 -4.94
N ILE A 61 -7.21 4.51 -5.05
CA ILE A 61 -6.95 3.38 -5.96
C ILE A 61 -7.83 3.42 -7.21
N ILE A 62 -9.14 3.39 -7.04
CA ILE A 62 -10.09 3.30 -8.14
C ILE A 62 -11.43 3.92 -7.73
N PRO A 63 -12.01 4.82 -8.54
CA PRO A 63 -13.34 5.35 -8.25
C PRO A 63 -14.39 4.24 -8.22
N LEU A 64 -15.39 4.38 -7.35
CA LEU A 64 -16.44 3.39 -7.20
C LEU A 64 -17.14 3.08 -8.52
N ARG A 65 -17.45 4.11 -9.30
CA ARG A 65 -18.11 3.96 -10.61
C ARG A 65 -17.29 3.09 -11.54
N THR A 66 -15.98 3.32 -11.60
CA THR A 66 -15.06 2.53 -12.43
C THR A 66 -15.00 1.09 -11.96
N LEU A 67 -14.95 0.87 -10.64
CA LEU A 67 -14.92 -0.48 -10.08
C LEU A 67 -16.19 -1.25 -10.45
N LYS A 68 -17.36 -0.62 -10.30
CA LYS A 68 -18.64 -1.24 -10.71
C LYS A 68 -18.64 -1.61 -12.19
N HIS A 69 -18.09 -0.75 -13.04
CA HIS A 69 -17.98 -1.01 -14.48
C HIS A 69 -17.08 -2.22 -14.76
N ARG A 70 -15.89 -2.28 -14.11
CA ARG A 70 -15.00 -3.45 -14.25
C ARG A 70 -15.71 -4.75 -13.88
N ARG A 71 -16.40 -4.74 -12.73
CA ARG A 71 -17.10 -5.94 -12.24
C ARG A 71 -18.23 -6.37 -13.16
N SER A 72 -19.01 -5.42 -13.66
CA SER A 72 -20.13 -5.74 -14.56
C SER A 72 -19.66 -6.38 -15.87
N ARG A 73 -18.46 -6.06 -16.32
CA ARG A 73 -17.87 -6.59 -17.54
C ARG A 73 -16.89 -7.73 -17.30
N HIS A 74 -16.76 -8.20 -16.06
CA HIS A 74 -15.82 -9.26 -15.69
C HIS A 74 -14.37 -8.91 -16.10
N GLN A 75 -14.00 -7.65 -15.97
CA GLN A 75 -12.68 -7.15 -16.32
C GLN A 75 -11.81 -7.01 -15.07
N PRO A 76 -10.49 -7.26 -15.17
CA PRO A 76 -9.58 -6.95 -14.09
C PRO A 76 -9.39 -5.43 -13.96
N LEU A 77 -8.68 -5.01 -12.92
CA LEU A 77 -8.23 -3.63 -12.79
C LEU A 77 -7.32 -3.28 -13.98
N SER A 78 -7.31 -2.01 -14.36
CA SER A 78 -6.37 -1.54 -15.36
C SER A 78 -4.94 -1.60 -14.81
N LYS A 79 -3.95 -1.41 -15.68
CA LYS A 79 -2.55 -1.33 -15.28
C LYS A 79 -2.35 -0.24 -14.23
N GLU A 80 -2.89 0.94 -14.45
CA GLU A 80 -2.75 2.09 -13.56
C GLU A 80 -3.45 1.85 -12.22
N GLU A 81 -4.64 1.28 -12.25
CA GLU A 81 -5.38 0.91 -11.03
C GLU A 81 -4.62 -0.15 -10.24
N SER A 82 -4.06 -1.13 -10.95
CA SER A 82 -3.23 -2.17 -10.32
C SER A 82 -1.97 -1.61 -9.69
N GLU A 83 -1.32 -0.65 -10.35
CA GLU A 83 -0.14 0.03 -9.79
C GLU A 83 -0.48 0.77 -8.51
N ARG A 84 -1.64 1.44 -8.46
CA ARG A 84 -2.07 2.14 -7.25
C ARG A 84 -2.40 1.16 -6.11
N ALA A 85 -3.01 0.02 -6.43
CA ALA A 85 -3.29 -1.01 -5.43
C ALA A 85 -2.00 -1.61 -4.87
N VAL A 86 -1.04 -1.92 -5.73
CA VAL A 86 0.27 -2.44 -5.32
C VAL A 86 1.01 -1.42 -4.47
N ARG A 87 1.03 -0.16 -4.88
CA ARG A 87 1.66 0.92 -4.12
C ARG A 87 1.06 1.05 -2.73
N THR A 88 -0.26 1.03 -2.65
CA THR A 88 -0.98 1.12 -1.38
C THR A 88 -0.61 -0.05 -0.46
N ALA A 89 -0.65 -1.27 -0.98
CA ALA A 89 -0.28 -2.47 -0.21
C ALA A 89 1.19 -2.41 0.25
N ARG A 90 2.09 -1.93 -0.62
CA ARG A 90 3.51 -1.79 -0.29
C ARG A 90 3.73 -0.80 0.85
N VAL A 91 3.10 0.35 0.79
CA VAL A 91 3.23 1.37 1.84
C VAL A 91 2.61 0.90 3.15
N LEU A 92 1.44 0.24 3.10
CA LEU A 92 0.83 -0.35 4.28
C LEU A 92 1.74 -1.38 4.94
N ALA A 93 2.34 -2.26 4.13
CA ALA A 93 3.28 -3.27 4.62
C ALA A 93 4.51 -2.62 5.27
N ARG A 94 5.07 -1.60 4.64
CA ARG A 94 6.21 -0.86 5.19
C ARG A 94 5.86 -0.18 6.51
N ALA A 95 4.72 0.48 6.57
CA ALA A 95 4.26 1.14 7.79
C ALA A 95 4.08 0.12 8.91
N GLN A 96 3.50 -1.03 8.62
CA GLN A 96 3.34 -2.11 9.60
C GLN A 96 4.69 -2.64 10.09
N ALA A 97 5.64 -2.85 9.19
CA ALA A 97 6.98 -3.33 9.56
C ALA A 97 7.73 -2.33 10.43
N VAL A 98 7.62 -1.04 10.13
CA VAL A 98 8.32 0.03 10.86
C VAL A 98 7.65 0.35 12.19
N LEU A 99 6.32 0.38 12.23
CA LEU A 99 5.55 0.86 13.38
C LEU A 99 5.02 -0.25 14.28
N GLY A 100 5.10 -1.51 13.84
CA GLY A 100 4.84 -2.68 14.67
C GLY A 100 3.58 -3.48 14.37
N ASP A 101 2.46 -2.84 14.05
CA ASP A 101 1.21 -3.54 13.77
C ASP A 101 0.32 -2.78 12.78
N GLU A 102 -0.74 -3.45 12.30
CA GLU A 102 -1.67 -2.90 11.30
C GLU A 102 -2.40 -1.66 11.81
N ARG A 103 -2.84 -1.69 13.05
CA ARG A 103 -3.58 -0.58 13.65
C ARG A 103 -2.74 0.68 13.74
N THR A 104 -1.54 0.55 14.26
CA THR A 104 -0.60 1.67 14.38
C THR A 104 -0.22 2.21 12.99
N ALA A 105 -0.04 1.32 12.02
CA ALA A 105 0.24 1.70 10.64
C ALA A 105 -0.89 2.56 10.06
N LEU A 106 -2.13 2.11 10.20
CA LEU A 106 -3.29 2.85 9.70
C LEU A 106 -3.46 4.19 10.42
N GLU A 107 -3.29 4.21 11.72
CA GLU A 107 -3.36 5.45 12.50
C GLU A 107 -2.34 6.47 12.00
N TRP A 108 -1.09 6.03 11.79
CA TRP A 108 -0.03 6.91 11.30
C TRP A 108 -0.33 7.45 9.90
N LEU A 109 -0.82 6.59 9.02
CA LEU A 109 -1.15 6.98 7.65
C LEU A 109 -2.34 7.93 7.57
N ARG A 110 -3.17 7.98 8.61
CA ARG A 110 -4.37 8.84 8.67
C ARG A 110 -4.16 10.12 9.46
N GLU A 111 -2.95 10.40 9.91
CA GLU A 111 -2.62 11.62 10.63
C GLU A 111 -1.96 12.64 9.70
N PRO A 112 -2.38 13.91 9.75
CA PRO A 112 -1.71 14.96 8.97
C PRO A 112 -0.24 15.06 9.36
N LYS A 113 0.63 15.18 8.36
CA LYS A 113 2.07 15.34 8.60
C LYS A 113 2.51 16.74 8.23
N ARG A 114 3.15 17.40 9.17
CA ARG A 114 3.69 18.75 8.96
C ARG A 114 4.65 18.79 7.76
N ARG A 115 5.46 17.74 7.61
CA ARG A 115 6.42 17.60 6.53
C ARG A 115 5.74 17.48 5.16
N PHE A 116 4.48 17.07 5.13
CA PHE A 116 3.66 16.95 3.92
C PHE A 116 2.63 18.09 3.83
N GLU A 117 2.93 19.22 4.45
CA GLU A 117 2.06 20.40 4.43
C GLU A 117 0.64 20.11 4.94
N GLY A 118 0.54 19.25 5.94
CA GLY A 118 -0.73 18.88 6.56
C GLY A 118 -1.50 17.78 5.85
N ARG A 119 -0.94 17.23 4.78
CA ARG A 119 -1.59 16.13 4.06
C ARG A 119 -1.51 14.82 4.84
N LEU A 120 -2.53 13.99 4.66
CA LEU A 120 -2.52 12.63 5.18
C LEU A 120 -1.66 11.75 4.27
N PRO A 121 -0.71 10.99 4.83
CA PRO A 121 0.10 10.08 4.01
C PRO A 121 -0.73 9.16 3.13
N ILE A 122 -1.87 8.64 3.62
CA ILE A 122 -2.70 7.72 2.85
C ILE A 122 -3.24 8.38 1.57
N GLU A 123 -3.59 9.66 1.60
CA GLU A 123 -4.08 10.38 0.43
C GLU A 123 -2.98 10.60 -0.62
N MET A 124 -1.72 10.62 -0.21
CA MET A 124 -0.58 10.81 -1.10
C MET A 124 -0.29 9.58 -1.96
N LEU A 125 -0.88 8.43 -1.63
CA LEU A 125 -0.64 7.18 -2.35
C LEU A 125 -1.31 7.12 -3.72
N SER A 126 -2.13 8.10 -4.06
CA SER A 126 -2.75 8.17 -5.39
C SER A 126 -1.73 8.43 -6.51
N THR A 127 -0.56 8.96 -6.19
CA THR A 127 0.53 9.19 -7.15
C THR A 127 1.79 8.45 -6.75
N GLU A 128 2.63 8.14 -7.74
CA GLU A 128 3.92 7.51 -7.48
C GLU A 128 4.82 8.41 -6.65
N ALA A 129 4.89 9.68 -6.98
CA ALA A 129 5.72 10.65 -6.26
C ALA A 129 5.30 10.76 -4.79
N GLY A 130 3.99 10.83 -4.53
CA GLY A 130 3.46 10.88 -3.17
C GLY A 130 3.79 9.62 -2.38
N GLY A 131 3.62 8.46 -2.99
CA GLY A 131 3.98 7.18 -2.38
C GLY A 131 5.46 7.10 -2.02
N ARG A 132 6.31 7.60 -2.91
CA ARG A 132 7.76 7.63 -2.67
C ARG A 132 8.12 8.50 -1.46
N LEU A 133 7.49 9.65 -1.34
CA LEU A 133 7.71 10.55 -0.18
C LEU A 133 7.30 9.88 1.13
N VAL A 134 6.17 9.17 1.13
CA VAL A 134 5.72 8.44 2.32
C VAL A 134 6.68 7.32 2.68
N GLU A 135 7.12 6.53 1.70
CA GLU A 135 8.09 5.47 1.93
C GLU A 135 9.41 6.00 2.47
N GLN A 136 9.91 7.11 1.93
CA GLN A 136 11.12 7.76 2.43
C GLN A 136 10.98 8.14 3.91
N MET A 137 9.85 8.71 4.28
CA MET A 137 9.62 9.09 5.69
C MET A 137 9.61 7.85 6.60
N LEU A 138 8.95 6.78 6.17
CA LEU A 138 8.94 5.52 6.94
C LEU A 138 10.33 4.93 7.10
N LEU A 139 11.14 4.95 6.04
CA LEU A 139 12.54 4.51 6.11
C LEU A 139 13.35 5.34 7.09
N GLN A 140 13.17 6.65 7.09
CA GLN A 140 13.85 7.55 8.03
C GLN A 140 13.44 7.27 9.47
N ILE A 141 12.17 6.98 9.72
CA ILE A 141 11.69 6.57 11.05
C ILE A 141 12.35 5.25 11.47
N ASP A 142 12.41 4.27 10.57
CA ASP A 142 13.02 2.97 10.83
C ASP A 142 14.52 3.11 11.16
N GLU A 143 15.18 4.06 10.54
CA GLU A 143 16.60 4.34 10.78
C GLU A 143 16.83 5.23 12.04
N GLY A 144 15.77 5.64 12.72
CA GLY A 144 15.86 6.46 13.92
C GLY A 144 16.14 7.95 13.68
N MET A 145 15.93 8.42 12.47
CA MET A 145 16.21 9.82 12.12
C MET A 145 15.24 10.83 12.74
N PHE A 146 14.15 10.36 13.31
CA PHE A 146 13.13 11.18 13.96
C PHE A 146 12.94 10.79 15.44
N ALA A 147 13.95 10.21 16.03
CA ALA A 147 13.90 9.78 17.43
C ALA A 147 13.87 11.01 18.38
#